data_18d3b02eccf4c0568931f8a87f2c59be
#
_entry.id   18d3b02eccf4c0568931f8a87f2c59be
#
_cell.length_a   1.000
_cell.length_b   1.000
_cell.length_c   1.000
_cell.angle_alpha   90.00
_cell.angle_beta   90.00
_cell.angle_gamma   90.00
#
_symmetry.space_group_name_H-M   'P 1'
#
loop_
_entity.id
_entity.type
_entity.pdbx_description
1 polymer ?
#
loop_
_entity_poly.entity_id
_entity_poly.type
_entity_poly.pdbx_seq_one_letter_code
_entity_poly.pdbx_strand_id
1 'polypeptide(L)' 'MSIAKTLGKFELKISEDDEDVAYVRLPSYPEKASCKMSKSVRLFEVIGPYQGPDVILDFDERGVLVGIELLA' A
#
# COMPACT_ATOMS: atom_id res chain seq x y z
N MET A 1 -8.65 11.71 9.34
CA MET A 1 -9.44 10.47 9.29
C MET A 1 -9.49 9.96 7.87
N SER A 2 -9.56 8.68 7.68
CA SER A 2 -9.53 8.10 6.34
C SER A 2 -10.85 7.41 6.01
N ILE A 3 -11.17 7.36 4.72
CA ILE A 3 -12.32 6.62 4.22
C ILE A 3 -11.82 5.22 3.88
N ALA A 4 -12.45 4.21 4.44
CA ALA A 4 -12.11 2.82 4.16
C ALA A 4 -13.22 2.18 3.35
N LYS A 5 -12.84 1.40 2.35
CA LYS A 5 -13.78 0.71 1.50
C LYS A 5 -13.25 -0.70 1.26
N THR A 6 -14.11 -1.68 1.42
CA THR A 6 -13.75 -3.08 1.24
C THR A 6 -14.38 -3.63 -0.01
N LEU A 7 -13.57 -4.22 -0.88
CA LEU A 7 -14.01 -4.88 -2.10
C LEU A 7 -13.54 -6.33 -2.02
N GLY A 8 -14.43 -7.21 -1.53
CA GLY A 8 -14.01 -8.55 -1.23
C GLY A 8 -13.01 -8.56 -0.09
N LYS A 9 -11.81 -9.06 -0.35
CA LYS A 9 -10.73 -9.10 0.63
C LYS A 9 -9.76 -7.93 0.53
N PHE A 10 -9.98 -7.04 -0.43
CA PHE A 10 -9.16 -5.85 -0.59
C PHE A 10 -9.76 -4.71 0.19
N GLU A 11 -8.94 -3.88 0.78
CA GLU A 11 -9.38 -2.71 1.51
C GLU A 11 -8.67 -1.48 0.97
N LEU A 12 -9.44 -0.47 0.60
CA LEU A 12 -8.91 0.80 0.11
C LEU A 12 -9.11 1.85 1.18
N LYS A 13 -8.03 2.53 1.54
CA LYS A 13 -8.06 3.66 2.48
C LYS A 13 -7.60 4.91 1.77
N ILE A 14 -8.39 5.97 1.87
CA ILE A 14 -8.06 7.26 1.29
C ILE A 14 -8.00 8.26 2.44
N SER A 15 -6.91 9.04 2.49
CA SER A 15 -6.77 10.05 3.53
C SER A 15 -7.77 11.19 3.30
N GLU A 16 -8.51 11.56 4.34
CA GLU A 16 -9.41 12.72 4.26
C GLU A 16 -8.65 14.02 4.33
N ASP A 17 -7.50 14.02 4.98
CA ASP A 17 -6.69 15.22 5.13
C ASP A 17 -5.82 15.46 3.92
N ASP A 18 -5.53 14.43 3.16
CA ASP A 18 -4.70 14.50 1.97
C ASP A 18 -5.26 13.57 0.91
N GLU A 19 -6.01 14.11 -0.02
CA GLU A 19 -6.66 13.34 -1.08
C GLU A 19 -5.66 12.70 -2.03
N ASP A 20 -4.41 13.13 -1.96
CA ASP A 20 -3.38 12.60 -2.84
C ASP A 20 -2.73 11.34 -2.29
N VAL A 21 -3.18 10.86 -1.14
CA VAL A 21 -2.63 9.65 -0.53
C VAL A 21 -3.71 8.58 -0.40
N ALA A 22 -3.42 7.41 -0.93
CA ALA A 22 -4.30 6.25 -0.81
C ALA A 22 -3.48 5.02 -0.47
N TYR A 23 -4.08 4.08 0.24
CA TYR A 23 -3.43 2.83 0.59
C TYR A 23 -4.37 1.65 0.33
N VAL A 24 -3.86 0.64 -0.36
CA VAL A 24 -4.62 -0.57 -0.64
C VAL A 24 -4.05 -1.71 0.21
N ARG A 25 -4.89 -2.28 1.08
CA ARG A 25 -4.52 -3.49 1.81
C ARG A 25 -4.95 -4.69 1.00
N LEU A 26 -4.00 -5.59 0.78
CA LEU A 26 -4.27 -6.82 0.06
C LEU A 26 -4.77 -7.89 1.03
N PRO A 27 -5.38 -8.99 0.53
CA PRO A 27 -5.86 -10.06 1.41
C PRO A 27 -4.78 -10.64 2.32
N SER A 28 -3.51 -10.53 1.91
CA SER A 28 -2.37 -11.03 2.69
C SER A 28 -1.91 -10.07 3.76
N TYR A 29 -2.51 -8.87 3.87
CA TYR A 29 -2.11 -7.88 4.87
C TYR A 29 -2.31 -8.44 6.28
N PRO A 30 -1.26 -8.35 7.14
CA PRO A 30 -1.38 -8.90 8.49
C PRO A 30 -2.37 -8.10 9.33
N GLU A 31 -3.25 -8.78 10.02
CA GLU A 31 -4.24 -8.14 10.88
C GLU A 31 -3.66 -7.81 12.26
N LYS A 32 -2.60 -8.50 12.65
CA LYS A 32 -2.00 -8.33 13.97
C LYS A 32 -0.78 -7.45 13.89
N ALA A 33 -0.62 -6.60 14.89
CA ALA A 33 0.51 -5.69 14.96
C ALA A 33 1.86 -6.41 15.06
N SER A 34 1.86 -7.69 15.43
CA SER A 34 3.08 -8.47 15.50
C SER A 34 3.66 -8.81 14.13
N CYS A 35 2.85 -8.70 13.09
CA CYS A 35 3.33 -8.92 11.73
C CYS A 35 3.86 -7.61 11.19
N LYS A 36 5.14 -7.56 10.93
CA LYS A 36 5.80 -6.32 10.51
C LYS A 36 6.02 -6.28 9.01
N MET A 37 5.94 -5.07 8.46
CA MET A 37 6.41 -4.82 7.11
C MET A 37 7.93 -4.94 7.14
N SER A 38 8.46 -5.81 6.32
CA SER A 38 9.89 -6.06 6.27
C SER A 38 10.57 -5.22 5.19
N LYS A 39 9.84 -4.89 4.13
CA LYS A 39 10.42 -4.26 2.97
C LYS A 39 9.41 -3.38 2.26
N SER A 40 9.82 -2.17 1.90
CA SER A 40 9.05 -1.27 1.07
C SER A 40 9.87 -0.94 -0.17
N VAL A 41 9.27 -1.09 -1.34
CA VAL A 41 9.95 -0.86 -2.61
C VAL A 41 9.17 0.18 -3.40
N ARG A 42 9.84 1.22 -3.84
CA ARG A 42 9.22 2.21 -4.72
C ARG A 42 9.24 1.68 -6.15
N LEU A 43 8.10 1.80 -6.82
CA LEU A 43 8.00 1.34 -8.21
C LEU A 43 9.04 2.01 -9.10
N PHE A 44 9.30 3.30 -8.86
CA PHE A 44 10.30 4.06 -9.58
C PHE A 44 11.67 3.36 -9.58
N GLU A 45 12.03 2.73 -8.46
CA GLU A 45 13.32 2.07 -8.33
C GLU A 45 13.40 0.77 -9.15
N VAL A 46 12.25 0.21 -9.48
CA VAL A 46 12.19 -1.07 -10.22
C VAL A 46 12.14 -0.84 -11.72
N ILE A 47 11.28 0.07 -12.15
CA ILE A 47 11.03 0.27 -13.60
C ILE A 47 11.65 1.55 -14.15
N GLY A 48 12.20 2.42 -13.28
CA GLY A 48 12.75 3.71 -13.70
C GLY A 48 11.68 4.78 -13.83
N PRO A 49 12.04 5.93 -14.37
CA PRO A 49 11.12 7.07 -14.47
C PRO A 49 9.82 6.73 -15.22
N TYR A 50 8.71 7.20 -14.67
CA TYR A 50 7.41 7.03 -15.30
C TYR A 50 6.53 8.23 -14.93
N GLN A 51 5.42 8.40 -15.63
CA GLN A 51 4.45 9.45 -15.33
C GLN A 51 3.32 8.86 -14.50
N GLY A 52 2.90 9.60 -13.47
CA GLY A 52 1.83 9.17 -12.59
C GLY A 52 2.23 9.25 -11.12
N PRO A 53 1.37 8.80 -10.23
CA PRO A 53 1.65 8.87 -8.80
C PRO A 53 2.80 7.95 -8.39
N ASP A 54 3.44 8.28 -7.28
CA ASP A 54 4.40 7.38 -6.67
C ASP A 54 3.66 6.15 -6.16
N VAL A 55 4.22 4.99 -6.41
CA VAL A 55 3.67 3.73 -5.94
C VAL A 55 4.71 3.04 -5.07
N ILE A 56 4.31 2.67 -3.87
CA ILE A 56 5.18 1.97 -2.92
C ILE A 56 4.56 0.62 -2.63
N LEU A 57 5.36 -0.43 -2.81
CA LEU A 57 4.93 -1.81 -2.60
C LEU A 57 5.47 -2.29 -1.26
N ASP A 58 4.57 -2.73 -0.37
CA ASP A 58 4.94 -3.20 0.96
C ASP A 58 4.90 -4.72 1.02
N PHE A 59 5.98 -5.31 1.52
CA PHE A 59 6.12 -6.76 1.65
C PHE A 59 6.31 -7.14 3.11
N ASP A 60 5.87 -8.33 3.46
CA ASP A 60 6.10 -8.86 4.80
C ASP A 60 7.46 -9.61 4.86
N GLU A 61 7.73 -10.21 6.02
CA GLU A 61 8.99 -10.92 6.24
C GLU A 61 9.20 -12.11 5.30
N ARG A 62 8.12 -12.65 4.76
CA ARG A 62 8.16 -13.80 3.86
C ARG A 62 8.31 -13.39 2.41
N GLY A 63 8.34 -12.09 2.14
CA GLY A 63 8.41 -11.58 0.78
C GLY A 63 7.05 -11.54 0.09
N VAL A 64 5.96 -11.62 0.83
CA VAL A 64 4.62 -11.55 0.27
C VAL A 64 4.17 -10.10 0.18
N LEU A 65 3.64 -9.70 -0.96
CA LEU A 65 3.09 -8.35 -1.13
C LEU A 65 1.82 -8.24 -0.30
N VAL A 66 1.79 -7.26 0.61
CA VAL A 66 0.68 -7.08 1.54
C VAL A 66 -0.04 -5.75 1.38
N GLY A 67 0.59 -4.77 0.76
CA GLY A 67 -0.04 -3.47 0.59
C GLY A 67 0.60 -2.65 -0.51
N ILE A 68 -0.14 -1.64 -0.95
CA ILE A 68 0.30 -0.71 -1.99
C ILE A 68 -0.08 0.68 -1.57
N GLU A 69 0.90 1.58 -1.53
CA GLU A 69 0.67 2.98 -1.21
C GLU A 69 0.76 3.82 -2.47
N LEU A 70 -0.17 4.74 -2.64
CA LEU A 70 -0.23 5.63 -3.79
C LEU A 70 -0.10 7.07 -3.32
N LEU A 71 0.87 7.78 -3.87
CA LEU A 71 1.13 9.19 -3.56
C LEU A 71 1.05 9.99 -4.84
N ALA A 72 -0.04 10.70 -4.99
CA ALA A 72 -0.25 11.52 -6.19
C ALA A 72 0.53 12.84 -6.16
#